data_d076ec2e36e256b66711723b4097ee84
#
_entry.id   d076ec2e36e256b66711723b4097ee84
#
_cell.length_a   1.000
_cell.length_b   1.000
_cell.length_c   1.000
_cell.angle_alpha   90.00
_cell.angle_beta   90.00
_cell.angle_gamma   90.00
#
_symmetry.space_group_name_H-M   'P 1'
#
loop_
_entity.id
_entity.type
_entity.pdbx_description
1 polymer ?
#
loop_
_entity_poly.entity_id
_entity_poly.type
_entity_poly.pdbx_seq_one_letter_code
_entity_poly.pdbx_strand_id
1 'polypeptide(L)'
;MKRARQVLELFLQFMKFGLFTFGGGWSIIAQMQKLYVEQEHTITSEELLDLTSVGRSLPGTMIGNVAMLYGYRVAGIAGSMACLFGMILPPMAVLAVITQFYTAFQSNLWVAAAMRGIRAAVVPIMISAVIGMVGSAFRFPPCYAVMLLVIALYLFLNVNCVYLVVIGAVCGLLIAEFYERKGAKKHDGAA
;
A
#
# COMPACT_ATOMS: atom_id res chain seq x y z
N MET A 1 19.14 -11.04 -27.41
CA MET A 1 19.94 -9.98 -26.73
C MET A 1 19.09 -8.77 -26.29
N LYS A 2 18.12 -8.28 -27.07
CA LYS A 2 17.29 -7.11 -26.71
C LYS A 2 16.43 -7.31 -25.43
N ARG A 3 15.77 -8.50 -25.28
CA ARG A 3 14.94 -8.80 -24.09
C ARG A 3 15.73 -8.85 -22.79
N ALA A 4 16.92 -9.44 -22.77
CA ALA A 4 17.75 -9.50 -21.56
C ALA A 4 18.19 -8.11 -21.10
N ARG A 5 18.50 -7.22 -22.03
CA ARG A 5 18.85 -5.83 -21.74
C ARG A 5 17.65 -5.07 -21.16
N GLN A 6 16.46 -5.24 -21.73
CA GLN A 6 15.22 -4.63 -21.19
C GLN A 6 14.92 -5.09 -19.76
N VAL A 7 15.08 -6.40 -19.49
CA VAL A 7 14.86 -6.96 -18.14
C VAL A 7 15.85 -6.37 -17.14
N LEU A 8 17.12 -6.20 -17.54
CA LEU A 8 18.15 -5.60 -16.70
C LEU A 8 17.87 -4.10 -16.45
N GLU A 9 17.46 -3.38 -17.47
CA GLU A 9 17.07 -1.95 -17.35
C GLU A 9 15.89 -1.79 -16.39
N LEU A 10 14.84 -2.61 -16.51
CA LEU A 10 13.73 -2.64 -15.58
C LEU A 10 14.18 -2.93 -14.14
N PHE A 11 15.01 -3.95 -13.95
CA PHE A 11 15.55 -4.29 -12.63
C PHE A 11 16.28 -3.12 -11.99
N LEU A 12 17.19 -2.47 -12.72
CA LEU A 12 17.98 -1.34 -12.23
C LEU A 12 17.12 -0.11 -11.94
N GLN A 13 16.09 0.15 -12.74
CA GLN A 13 15.18 1.26 -12.50
C GLN A 13 14.31 1.04 -11.28
N PHE A 14 13.74 -0.17 -11.13
CA PHE A 14 12.96 -0.50 -9.93
C PHE A 14 13.83 -0.60 -8.67
N MET A 15 15.09 -0.96 -8.81
CA MET A 15 16.06 -0.87 -7.71
C MET A 15 16.28 0.57 -7.24
N LYS A 16 16.37 1.53 -8.17
CA LYS A 16 16.42 2.97 -7.83
C LYS A 16 15.13 3.41 -7.15
N PHE A 17 13.96 3.01 -7.64
CA PHE A 17 12.70 3.31 -6.97
C PHE A 17 12.65 2.75 -5.53
N GLY A 18 13.10 1.52 -5.32
CA GLY A 18 13.16 0.92 -3.98
C GLY A 18 14.11 1.61 -3.01
N LEU A 19 15.25 2.14 -3.51
CA LEU A 19 16.24 2.85 -2.69
C LEU A 19 15.82 4.27 -2.33
N PHE A 20 15.30 5.02 -3.30
CA PHE A 20 15.13 6.47 -3.18
C PHE A 20 13.69 6.89 -2.90
N THR A 21 12.79 5.95 -2.65
CA THR A 21 11.40 6.29 -2.39
C THR A 21 11.11 6.48 -0.92
N PHE A 22 10.97 7.74 -0.54
CA PHE A 22 10.43 8.16 0.74
C PHE A 22 8.99 8.65 0.52
N GLY A 23 8.01 8.12 1.26
CA GLY A 23 6.62 8.60 1.18
C GLY A 23 5.58 7.59 0.70
N GLY A 24 5.96 6.31 0.55
CA GLY A 24 5.02 5.22 0.27
C GLY A 24 4.71 4.99 -1.22
N GLY A 25 3.75 4.11 -1.51
CA GLY A 25 3.49 3.62 -2.87
C GLY A 25 3.09 4.69 -3.88
N TRP A 26 2.39 5.73 -3.46
CA TRP A 26 1.99 6.83 -4.33
C TRP A 26 3.15 7.64 -4.87
N SER A 27 4.23 7.80 -4.10
CA SER A 27 5.42 8.50 -4.60
C SER A 27 6.16 7.70 -5.67
N ILE A 28 6.10 6.36 -5.62
CA ILE A 28 6.62 5.52 -6.70
C ILE A 28 5.76 5.65 -7.96
N ILE A 29 4.43 5.66 -7.83
CA ILE A 29 3.54 5.88 -8.98
C ILE A 29 3.81 7.23 -9.63
N ALA A 30 4.02 8.29 -8.84
CA ALA A 30 4.39 9.59 -9.36
C ALA A 30 5.75 9.56 -10.12
N GLN A 31 6.72 8.79 -9.63
CA GLN A 31 7.99 8.58 -10.33
C GLN A 31 7.81 7.76 -11.61
N MET A 32 6.96 6.72 -11.58
CA MET A 32 6.60 5.95 -12.79
C MET A 32 5.89 6.83 -13.82
N GLN A 33 4.97 7.70 -13.37
CA GLN A 33 4.32 8.69 -14.24
C GLN A 33 5.35 9.56 -14.96
N LYS A 34 6.26 10.15 -14.18
CA LYS A 34 7.30 11.01 -14.72
C LYS A 34 8.23 10.30 -15.69
N LEU A 35 8.65 9.08 -15.35
CA LEU A 35 9.62 8.34 -16.16
C LEU A 35 8.96 7.70 -17.39
N TYR A 36 7.94 6.88 -17.18
CA TYR A 36 7.39 6.02 -18.24
C TYR A 36 6.30 6.69 -19.09
N VAL A 37 5.61 7.69 -18.54
CA VAL A 37 4.59 8.43 -19.28
C VAL A 37 5.16 9.69 -19.90
N GLU A 38 5.89 10.53 -19.11
CA GLU A 38 6.32 11.86 -19.56
C GLU A 38 7.67 11.85 -20.29
N GLN A 39 8.61 10.98 -19.91
CA GLN A 39 9.97 10.95 -20.50
C GLN A 39 10.12 9.86 -21.55
N GLU A 40 9.77 8.63 -21.23
CA GLU A 40 9.97 7.48 -22.13
C GLU A 40 8.78 7.22 -23.05
N HIS A 41 7.60 7.74 -22.72
CA HIS A 41 6.34 7.53 -23.46
C HIS A 41 6.03 6.05 -23.74
N THR A 42 6.41 5.17 -22.80
CA THR A 42 6.22 3.72 -22.93
C THR A 42 4.80 3.28 -22.59
N ILE A 43 4.12 4.05 -21.75
CA ILE A 43 2.70 3.86 -21.38
C ILE A 43 1.99 5.22 -21.33
N THR A 44 0.66 5.20 -21.43
CA THR A 44 -0.17 6.40 -21.23
C THR A 44 -0.51 6.62 -19.76
N SER A 45 -0.98 7.84 -19.41
CA SER A 45 -1.48 8.12 -18.05
C SER A 45 -2.66 7.24 -17.68
N GLU A 46 -3.56 6.97 -18.63
CA GLU A 46 -4.73 6.10 -18.43
C GLU A 46 -4.29 4.67 -18.11
N GLU A 47 -3.34 4.15 -18.87
CA GLU A 47 -2.79 2.81 -18.64
C GLU A 47 -2.11 2.68 -17.26
N LEU A 48 -1.39 3.71 -16.80
CA LEU A 48 -0.80 3.70 -15.47
C LEU A 48 -1.87 3.73 -14.38
N LEU A 49 -2.96 4.48 -14.58
CA LEU A 49 -4.12 4.49 -13.68
C LEU A 49 -4.80 3.12 -13.62
N ASP A 50 -4.98 2.46 -14.76
CA ASP A 50 -5.54 1.11 -14.84
C ASP A 50 -4.66 0.08 -14.09
N LEU A 51 -3.35 0.08 -14.36
CA LEU A 51 -2.39 -0.76 -13.63
C LEU A 51 -2.44 -0.52 -12.13
N THR A 52 -2.60 0.76 -11.72
CA THR A 52 -2.72 1.14 -10.31
C THR A 52 -4.02 0.64 -9.70
N SER A 53 -5.12 0.74 -10.42
CA SER A 53 -6.45 0.29 -9.98
C SER A 53 -6.48 -1.23 -9.80
N VAL A 54 -5.95 -1.98 -10.76
CA VAL A 54 -5.80 -3.43 -10.67
C VAL A 54 -4.84 -3.81 -9.54
N GLY A 55 -3.69 -3.13 -9.43
CA GLY A 55 -2.69 -3.39 -8.40
C GLY A 55 -3.22 -3.17 -6.98
N ARG A 56 -4.16 -2.24 -6.79
CA ARG A 56 -4.85 -2.02 -5.50
C ARG A 56 -5.86 -3.10 -5.16
N SER A 57 -6.44 -3.74 -6.17
CA SER A 57 -7.44 -4.82 -5.98
C SER A 57 -6.80 -6.16 -5.62
N LEU A 58 -5.51 -6.32 -5.88
CA LEU A 58 -4.78 -7.55 -5.58
C LEU A 58 -4.24 -7.55 -4.14
N PRO A 59 -4.20 -8.71 -3.47
CA PRO A 59 -3.60 -8.83 -2.15
C PRO A 59 -2.10 -8.53 -2.20
N GLY A 60 -1.57 -7.90 -1.14
CA GLY A 60 -0.16 -7.52 -1.04
C GLY A 60 0.06 -6.02 -1.09
N THR A 61 1.29 -5.60 -1.39
CA THR A 61 1.62 -4.18 -1.51
C THR A 61 1.16 -3.65 -2.86
N MET A 62 0.34 -2.60 -2.87
CA MET A 62 -0.15 -1.96 -4.10
C MET A 62 0.98 -1.74 -5.12
N ILE A 63 2.08 -1.16 -4.67
CA ILE A 63 3.17 -0.81 -5.58
C ILE A 63 3.93 -2.03 -6.10
N GLY A 64 4.06 -3.09 -5.32
CA GLY A 64 4.63 -4.36 -5.77
C GLY A 64 3.78 -4.98 -6.88
N ASN A 65 2.46 -4.95 -6.73
CA ASN A 65 1.53 -5.43 -7.74
C ASN A 65 1.60 -4.59 -9.02
N VAL A 66 1.63 -3.25 -8.90
CA VAL A 66 1.78 -2.34 -10.05
C VAL A 66 3.11 -2.58 -10.78
N ALA A 67 4.20 -2.73 -10.04
CA ALA A 67 5.52 -3.04 -10.60
C ALA A 67 5.53 -4.36 -11.37
N MET A 68 4.90 -5.41 -10.81
CA MET A 68 4.77 -6.71 -11.47
C MET A 68 3.93 -6.62 -12.75
N LEU A 69 2.80 -5.93 -12.71
CA LEU A 69 1.91 -5.76 -13.87
C LEU A 69 2.62 -4.97 -14.98
N TYR A 70 3.30 -3.88 -14.62
CA TYR A 70 4.08 -3.11 -15.57
C TYR A 70 5.23 -3.93 -16.20
N GLY A 71 6.01 -4.61 -15.37
CA GLY A 71 7.10 -5.47 -15.82
C GLY A 71 6.62 -6.61 -16.73
N TYR A 72 5.46 -7.19 -16.41
CA TYR A 72 4.82 -8.22 -17.23
C TYR A 72 4.44 -7.68 -18.62
N ARG A 73 3.88 -6.48 -18.67
CA ARG A 73 3.51 -5.83 -19.93
C ARG A 73 4.72 -5.57 -20.83
N VAL A 74 5.85 -5.15 -20.26
CA VAL A 74 7.06 -4.77 -21.04
C VAL A 74 7.88 -5.99 -21.48
N ALA A 75 8.13 -6.95 -20.60
CA ALA A 75 9.02 -8.08 -20.88
C ALA A 75 8.48 -9.45 -20.44
N GLY A 76 7.15 -9.56 -20.18
CA GLY A 76 6.50 -10.78 -19.72
C GLY A 76 6.92 -11.17 -18.31
N ILE A 77 6.89 -12.47 -18.01
CA ILE A 77 7.19 -13.01 -16.66
C ILE A 77 8.58 -12.57 -16.17
N ALA A 78 9.58 -12.55 -17.04
CA ALA A 78 10.94 -12.14 -16.69
C ALA A 78 10.99 -10.66 -16.29
N GLY A 79 10.24 -9.78 -16.96
CA GLY A 79 10.12 -8.36 -16.61
C GLY A 79 9.38 -8.17 -15.28
N SER A 80 8.30 -8.91 -15.04
CA SER A 80 7.57 -8.90 -13.78
C SER A 80 8.45 -9.24 -12.59
N MET A 81 9.22 -10.33 -12.70
CA MET A 81 10.15 -10.75 -11.65
C MET A 81 11.29 -9.73 -11.45
N ALA A 82 11.82 -9.18 -12.54
CA ALA A 82 12.87 -8.17 -12.47
C ALA A 82 12.40 -6.90 -11.71
N CYS A 83 11.21 -6.40 -12.00
CA CYS A 83 10.64 -5.25 -11.31
C CYS A 83 10.41 -5.54 -9.82
N LEU A 84 9.86 -6.70 -9.49
CA LEU A 84 9.60 -7.11 -8.11
C LEU A 84 10.89 -7.23 -7.30
N PHE A 85 11.87 -8.01 -7.81
CA PHE A 85 13.15 -8.19 -7.13
C PHE A 85 13.94 -6.89 -7.06
N GLY A 86 13.94 -6.10 -8.13
CA GLY A 86 14.60 -4.79 -8.14
C GLY A 86 14.09 -3.89 -7.02
N MET A 87 12.78 -3.88 -6.78
CA MET A 87 12.18 -3.06 -5.73
C MET A 87 12.44 -3.59 -4.31
N ILE A 88 12.44 -4.91 -4.11
CA ILE A 88 12.55 -5.54 -2.79
C ILE A 88 14.00 -5.65 -2.32
N LEU A 89 14.95 -5.92 -3.22
CA LEU A 89 16.35 -6.15 -2.86
C LEU A 89 17.00 -5.00 -2.08
N PRO A 90 16.88 -3.72 -2.47
CA PRO A 90 17.52 -2.64 -1.74
C PRO A 90 17.06 -2.51 -0.27
N PRO A 91 15.77 -2.43 0.05
CA PRO A 91 15.37 -2.36 1.45
C PRO A 91 15.72 -3.64 2.23
N MET A 92 15.68 -4.82 1.61
CA MET A 92 16.14 -6.05 2.25
C MET A 92 17.64 -6.02 2.55
N ALA A 93 18.46 -5.53 1.62
CA ALA A 93 19.91 -5.41 1.84
C ALA A 93 20.21 -4.44 3.00
N VAL A 94 19.53 -3.30 3.05
CA VAL A 94 19.67 -2.34 4.16
C VAL A 94 19.29 -2.98 5.49
N LEU A 95 18.17 -3.70 5.55
CA LEU A 95 17.73 -4.39 6.76
C LEU A 95 18.71 -5.51 7.16
N ALA A 96 19.23 -6.27 6.21
CA ALA A 96 20.22 -7.32 6.47
C ALA A 96 21.50 -6.74 7.09
N VAL A 97 21.99 -5.62 6.54
CA VAL A 97 23.15 -4.92 7.11
C VAL A 97 22.86 -4.42 8.52
N ILE A 98 21.73 -3.76 8.74
CA ILE A 98 21.32 -3.28 10.06
C ILE A 98 21.24 -4.44 11.05
N THR A 99 20.69 -5.59 10.65
CA THR A 99 20.54 -6.77 11.51
C THR A 99 21.88 -7.35 11.92
N GLN A 100 22.87 -7.40 11.03
CA GLN A 100 24.21 -7.88 11.34
C GLN A 100 24.91 -7.03 12.42
N PHE A 101 24.69 -5.72 12.38
CA PHE A 101 25.27 -4.80 13.36
C PHE A 101 24.36 -4.53 14.55
N TYR A 102 23.17 -5.12 14.59
CA TYR A 102 22.15 -4.81 15.61
C TYR A 102 22.64 -5.05 17.03
N THR A 103 23.35 -6.15 17.28
CA THR A 103 23.94 -6.47 18.60
C THR A 103 24.99 -5.46 19.05
N ALA A 104 25.79 -4.95 18.13
CA ALA A 104 26.78 -3.89 18.39
C ALA A 104 26.12 -2.53 18.61
N PHE A 105 25.02 -2.26 17.90
CA PHE A 105 24.26 -1.00 18.03
C PHE A 105 23.36 -0.98 19.26
N GLN A 106 22.83 -2.12 19.69
CA GLN A 106 21.90 -2.20 20.81
C GLN A 106 22.53 -1.75 22.14
N SER A 107 23.84 -1.96 22.31
CA SER A 107 24.61 -1.52 23.49
C SER A 107 24.97 -0.02 23.47
N ASN A 108 24.80 0.65 22.34
CA ASN A 108 25.13 2.06 22.22
C ASN A 108 23.94 2.93 22.65
N LEU A 109 24.16 3.79 23.67
CA LEU A 109 23.14 4.69 24.23
C LEU A 109 22.54 5.65 23.19
N TRP A 110 23.34 6.14 22.25
CA TRP A 110 22.90 7.05 21.19
C TRP A 110 21.98 6.35 20.17
N VAL A 111 22.31 5.14 19.78
CA VAL A 111 21.49 4.33 18.89
C VAL A 111 20.17 3.96 19.56
N ALA A 112 20.20 3.56 20.84
CA ALA A 112 19.01 3.27 21.62
C ALA A 112 18.10 4.52 21.77
N ALA A 113 18.68 5.70 21.90
CA ALA A 113 17.93 6.96 21.94
C ALA A 113 17.31 7.29 20.59
N ALA A 114 18.05 7.15 19.49
CA ALA A 114 17.54 7.34 18.14
C ALA A 114 16.38 6.39 17.81
N MET A 115 16.52 5.10 18.15
CA MET A 115 15.47 4.08 17.95
C MET A 115 14.21 4.38 18.79
N ARG A 116 14.36 4.91 20.00
CA ARG A 116 13.22 5.39 20.79
C ARG A 116 12.52 6.57 20.12
N GLY A 117 13.28 7.53 19.57
CA GLY A 117 12.74 8.64 18.81
C GLY A 117 11.96 8.19 17.57
N ILE A 118 12.50 7.24 16.80
CA ILE A 118 11.82 6.67 15.63
C ILE A 118 10.51 5.97 16.04
N ARG A 119 10.54 5.14 17.10
CA ARG A 119 9.32 4.50 17.62
C ARG A 119 8.26 5.53 18.06
N ALA A 120 8.66 6.59 18.71
CA ALA A 120 7.77 7.66 19.13
C ALA A 120 7.15 8.39 17.92
N ALA A 121 7.91 8.60 16.84
CA ALA A 121 7.44 9.25 15.62
C ALA A 121 6.41 8.40 14.85
N VAL A 122 6.40 7.08 15.00
CA VAL A 122 5.42 6.19 14.34
C VAL A 122 3.99 6.47 14.85
N VAL A 123 3.84 6.79 16.13
CA VAL A 123 2.51 7.03 16.74
C VAL A 123 1.77 8.20 16.06
N PRO A 124 2.33 9.41 15.93
CA PRO A 124 1.64 10.50 15.24
C PRO A 124 1.40 10.22 13.75
N ILE A 125 2.27 9.46 13.09
CA ILE A 125 2.07 9.03 11.71
C ILE A 125 0.84 8.11 11.60
N MET A 126 0.69 7.14 12.50
CA MET A 126 -0.48 6.28 12.56
C MET A 126 -1.76 7.08 12.84
N ILE A 127 -1.72 8.02 13.79
CA ILE A 127 -2.87 8.89 14.09
C ILE A 127 -3.25 9.73 12.87
N SER A 128 -2.27 10.33 12.18
CA SER A 128 -2.51 11.11 10.97
C SER A 128 -3.12 10.27 9.85
N ALA A 129 -2.66 9.03 9.67
CA ALA A 129 -3.23 8.10 8.70
C ALA A 129 -4.69 7.74 9.03
N VAL A 130 -5.00 7.49 10.30
CA VAL A 130 -6.36 7.21 10.76
C VAL A 130 -7.26 8.42 10.51
N ILE A 131 -6.84 9.63 10.87
CA ILE A 131 -7.60 10.87 10.64
C ILE A 131 -7.86 11.07 9.14
N GLY A 132 -6.86 10.81 8.27
CA GLY A 132 -7.03 10.91 6.82
C GLY A 132 -8.04 9.92 6.24
N MET A 133 -8.21 8.75 6.87
CA MET A 133 -9.17 7.72 6.45
C MET A 133 -10.58 7.95 6.99
N VAL A 134 -10.73 8.68 8.10
CA VAL A 134 -12.03 8.94 8.76
C VAL A 134 -13.03 9.56 7.79
N GLY A 135 -12.61 10.55 7.00
CA GLY A 135 -13.49 11.25 6.06
C GLY A 135 -14.11 10.33 4.97
N SER A 136 -13.35 9.34 4.51
CA SER A 136 -13.84 8.38 3.51
C SER A 136 -14.57 7.18 4.12
N ALA A 137 -14.22 6.79 5.35
CA ALA A 137 -14.83 5.65 6.03
C ALA A 137 -16.23 5.97 6.57
N PHE A 138 -16.48 7.22 6.95
CA PHE A 138 -17.74 7.65 7.54
C PHE A 138 -18.75 8.23 6.53
N ARG A 139 -18.80 7.66 5.36
CA ARG A 139 -19.76 8.04 4.33
C ARG A 139 -21.24 7.77 4.74
N PHE A 140 -21.47 6.81 5.63
CA PHE A 140 -22.79 6.42 6.11
C PHE A 140 -22.87 6.51 7.64
N PRO A 141 -23.94 7.10 8.23
CA PRO A 141 -24.11 7.23 9.67
C PRO A 141 -23.94 5.93 10.48
N PRO A 142 -24.42 4.75 10.05
CA PRO A 142 -24.26 3.52 10.81
C PRO A 142 -22.82 3.02 10.93
N CYS A 143 -21.88 3.52 10.11
CA CYS A 143 -20.46 3.16 10.24
C CYS A 143 -19.85 3.57 11.59
N TYR A 144 -20.37 4.63 12.22
CA TYR A 144 -19.94 5.02 13.57
C TYR A 144 -20.28 3.95 14.62
N ALA A 145 -21.46 3.33 14.49
CA ALA A 145 -21.89 2.27 15.42
C ALA A 145 -20.98 1.02 15.27
N VAL A 146 -20.64 0.66 14.04
CA VAL A 146 -19.70 -0.46 13.77
C VAL A 146 -18.32 -0.17 14.33
N MET A 147 -17.82 1.06 14.18
CA MET A 147 -16.52 1.47 14.73
C MET A 147 -16.52 1.34 16.25
N LEU A 148 -17.55 1.88 16.93
CA LEU A 148 -17.66 1.78 18.38
C LEU A 148 -17.77 0.33 18.84
N LEU A 149 -18.53 -0.50 18.14
CA LEU A 149 -18.65 -1.93 18.42
C LEU A 149 -17.28 -2.63 18.32
N VAL A 150 -16.53 -2.39 17.25
CA VAL A 150 -15.21 -3.01 17.03
C VAL A 150 -14.21 -2.56 18.11
N ILE A 151 -14.22 -1.28 18.48
CA ILE A 151 -13.38 -0.75 19.56
C ILE A 151 -13.77 -1.39 20.90
N ALA A 152 -15.07 -1.49 21.21
CA ALA A 152 -15.55 -2.13 22.43
C ALA A 152 -15.16 -3.61 22.50
N LEU A 153 -15.34 -4.35 21.40
CA LEU A 153 -14.91 -5.76 21.31
C LEU A 153 -13.39 -5.92 21.53
N TYR A 154 -12.60 -5.01 21.00
CA TYR A 154 -11.16 -5.03 21.20
C TYR A 154 -10.77 -4.76 22.65
N LEU A 155 -11.34 -3.71 23.26
CA LEU A 155 -10.95 -3.27 24.60
C LEU A 155 -11.48 -4.20 25.70
N PHE A 156 -12.71 -4.73 25.57
CA PHE A 156 -13.34 -5.53 26.63
C PHE A 156 -13.13 -7.04 26.48
N LEU A 157 -13.05 -7.55 25.25
CA LEU A 157 -12.95 -8.99 25.00
C LEU A 157 -11.55 -9.43 24.52
N ASN A 158 -10.60 -8.51 24.29
CA ASN A 158 -9.26 -8.83 23.76
C ASN A 158 -9.29 -9.75 22.52
N VAL A 159 -10.30 -9.55 21.67
CA VAL A 159 -10.48 -10.36 20.45
C VAL A 159 -9.32 -10.11 19.48
N ASN A 160 -8.81 -11.19 18.89
CA ASN A 160 -7.73 -11.09 17.91
C ASN A 160 -8.11 -10.14 16.75
N CYS A 161 -7.18 -9.27 16.39
CA CYS A 161 -7.36 -8.23 15.35
C CYS A 161 -7.90 -8.80 14.02
N VAL A 162 -7.55 -10.03 13.66
CA VAL A 162 -8.02 -10.70 12.44
C VAL A 162 -9.55 -10.85 12.43
N TYR A 163 -10.13 -11.28 13.55
CA TYR A 163 -11.60 -11.42 13.65
C TYR A 163 -12.30 -10.07 13.60
N LEU A 164 -11.70 -9.03 14.18
CA LEU A 164 -12.25 -7.67 14.15
C LEU A 164 -12.28 -7.10 12.72
N VAL A 165 -11.25 -7.37 11.92
CA VAL A 165 -11.22 -6.98 10.50
C VAL A 165 -12.31 -7.69 9.71
N VAL A 166 -12.49 -9.00 9.92
CA VAL A 166 -13.54 -9.77 9.25
C VAL A 166 -14.93 -9.27 9.64
N ILE A 167 -15.19 -9.04 10.94
CA ILE A 167 -16.44 -8.49 11.43
C ILE A 167 -16.71 -7.10 10.83
N GLY A 168 -15.70 -6.24 10.84
CA GLY A 168 -15.81 -4.90 10.25
C GLY A 168 -16.10 -4.93 8.74
N ALA A 169 -15.46 -5.83 8.01
CA ALA A 169 -15.70 -6.01 6.58
C ALA A 169 -17.13 -6.51 6.29
N VAL A 170 -17.59 -7.53 7.00
CA VAL A 170 -18.95 -8.08 6.82
C VAL A 170 -20.00 -7.03 7.18
N CYS A 171 -19.87 -6.34 8.32
CA CYS A 171 -20.79 -5.27 8.71
C CYS A 171 -20.78 -4.11 7.69
N GLY A 172 -19.60 -3.73 7.20
CA GLY A 172 -19.46 -2.68 6.19
C GLY A 172 -20.17 -3.04 4.87
N LEU A 173 -20.00 -4.27 4.39
CA LEU A 173 -20.68 -4.76 3.19
C LEU A 173 -22.21 -4.79 3.36
N LEU A 174 -22.70 -5.26 4.50
CA LEU A 174 -24.15 -5.29 4.79
C LEU A 174 -24.74 -3.88 4.83
N ILE A 175 -24.03 -2.93 5.41
CA ILE A 175 -24.46 -1.52 5.46
C ILE A 175 -24.48 -0.93 4.04
N ALA A 176 -23.43 -1.15 3.24
CA ALA A 176 -23.35 -0.66 1.87
C ALA A 176 -24.51 -1.20 1.03
N GLU A 177 -24.75 -2.50 1.06
CA GLU A 177 -25.85 -3.14 0.32
C GLU A 177 -27.23 -2.63 0.76
N PHE A 178 -27.42 -2.44 2.06
CA PHE A 178 -28.69 -1.92 2.58
C PHE A 178 -28.97 -0.48 2.13
N TYR A 179 -27.93 0.36 2.07
CA TYR A 179 -28.05 1.73 1.61
C TYR A 179 -28.23 1.84 0.09
N GLU A 180 -27.58 1.00 -0.69
CA GLU A 180 -27.77 0.93 -2.15
C GLU A 180 -29.20 0.50 -2.49
N ARG A 181 -29.73 -0.52 -1.83
CA ARG A 181 -31.13 -0.97 -2.00
C ARG A 181 -32.15 0.11 -1.60
N LYS A 182 -31.83 0.93 -0.60
CA LYS A 182 -32.69 2.02 -0.16
C LYS A 182 -32.63 3.24 -1.10
N GLY A 183 -31.46 3.48 -1.72
CA GLY A 183 -31.27 4.49 -2.75
C GLY A 183 -31.99 4.15 -4.07
N ALA A 184 -31.94 2.91 -4.49
CA ALA A 184 -32.63 2.43 -5.69
C ALA A 184 -34.16 2.56 -5.56
N LYS A 185 -34.75 2.23 -4.40
CA LYS A 185 -36.21 2.40 -4.15
C LYS A 185 -36.70 3.86 -4.13
N LYS A 186 -35.79 4.82 -3.92
CA LYS A 186 -36.15 6.23 -3.91
C LYS A 186 -36.17 6.85 -5.33
N HIS A 187 -35.49 6.23 -6.28
CA HIS A 187 -35.52 6.63 -7.68
C HIS A 187 -36.73 6.03 -8.44
N ASP A 188 -37.18 4.83 -8.08
CA ASP A 188 -38.37 4.19 -8.71
C ASP A 188 -39.71 4.75 -8.21
N GLY A 189 -39.72 5.51 -7.12
CA GLY A 189 -40.93 6.12 -6.58
C GLY A 189 -41.17 7.58 -6.98
N ALA A 190 -40.35 8.12 -7.88
CA ALA A 190 -40.40 9.51 -8.38
C ALA A 190 -40.68 9.62 -9.89
N ALA A 191 -41.14 8.51 -10.52
CA ALA A 191 -41.57 8.46 -11.91
C ALA A 191 -43.09 8.39 -12.01
#